data_1c298ad0dd0242222d42f6e70ecffcbc
#
_entry.id   1c298ad0dd0242222d42f6e70ecffcbc
#
_cell.length_a   1.000
_cell.length_b   1.000
_cell.length_c   1.000
_cell.angle_alpha   90.00
_cell.angle_beta   90.00
_cell.angle_gamma   90.00
#
_symmetry.space_group_name_H-M   'P 1'
#
loop_
_entity.id
_entity.type
_entity.pdbx_description
1 polymer ?
#
loop_
_entity_poly.entity_id
_entity_poly.type
_entity_poly.pdbx_seq_one_letter_code
_entity_poly.pdbx_strand_id
1 'polypeptide(L)'
;MLEGKVAIVTGGTGALGSAVVQTLLDAGATVWVPYINPSDFDHLRQRLGAPASSRLDGALLDLTDETAVQQAYAQVASAHGGIDILVNVAGGFAGGEPVHRTSWALWQQQLDINLKTAVLSCAAAVPHMLARGGGAIVNVSSRTATQSARNVAAYGAAKRAILQLTEALAAELRDSNITANAILPSVIDTPANRAADPNADHSRWVAPEAIARVVLFLVGPDARIISGAAIPVYGRA
;
A
#
# COMPACT_ATOMS: atom_id res chain seq x y z
N MET A 1 9.19 -11.43 -14.85
CA MET A 1 9.83 -10.25 -14.19
C MET A 1 9.98 -10.47 -12.69
N LEU A 2 8.94 -10.97 -12.02
CA LEU A 2 8.93 -11.19 -10.56
C LEU A 2 8.79 -12.67 -10.17
N GLU A 3 9.18 -13.60 -11.05
CA GLU A 3 9.17 -15.03 -10.75
C GLU A 3 9.99 -15.34 -9.48
N GLY A 4 9.42 -16.16 -8.58
CA GLY A 4 10.01 -16.52 -7.30
C GLY A 4 10.06 -15.40 -6.26
N LYS A 5 9.46 -14.24 -6.55
CA LYS A 5 9.31 -13.13 -5.59
C LYS A 5 8.04 -13.29 -4.77
N VAL A 6 8.15 -12.99 -3.48
CA VAL A 6 7.05 -13.02 -2.51
C VAL A 6 6.67 -11.59 -2.16
N ALA A 7 5.43 -11.22 -2.44
CA ALA A 7 4.90 -9.88 -2.20
C ALA A 7 3.78 -9.90 -1.15
N ILE A 8 3.81 -8.97 -0.22
CA ILE A 8 2.69 -8.67 0.67
C ILE A 8 2.04 -7.36 0.20
N VAL A 9 0.73 -7.38 -0.01
CA VAL A 9 -0.05 -6.20 -0.42
C VAL A 9 -1.13 -5.93 0.63
N THR A 10 -0.89 -4.96 1.51
CA THR A 10 -1.92 -4.53 2.46
C THR A 10 -3.04 -3.80 1.74
N GLY A 11 -4.30 -3.97 2.20
CA GLY A 11 -5.45 -3.39 1.50
C GLY A 11 -5.68 -3.97 0.09
N GLY A 12 -5.15 -5.17 -0.18
CA GLY A 12 -5.19 -5.83 -1.49
C GLY A 12 -6.60 -6.16 -2.00
N THR A 13 -7.62 -6.16 -1.14
CA THR A 13 -9.02 -6.36 -1.52
C THR A 13 -9.71 -5.08 -2.01
N GLY A 14 -9.15 -3.89 -1.72
CA GLY A 14 -9.67 -2.60 -2.16
C GLY A 14 -9.41 -2.32 -3.65
N ALA A 15 -9.96 -1.21 -4.17
CA ALA A 15 -9.91 -0.88 -5.59
C ALA A 15 -8.46 -0.73 -6.12
N LEU A 16 -7.61 0.05 -5.46
CA LEU A 16 -6.20 0.19 -5.84
C LEU A 16 -5.42 -1.10 -5.53
N GLY A 17 -5.61 -1.64 -4.32
CA GLY A 17 -4.87 -2.83 -3.89
C GLY A 17 -5.08 -4.02 -4.81
N SER A 18 -6.30 -4.23 -5.27
CA SER A 18 -6.63 -5.32 -6.18
C SER A 18 -6.00 -5.18 -7.57
N ALA A 19 -5.86 -3.94 -8.08
CA ALA A 19 -5.11 -3.69 -9.31
C ALA A 19 -3.60 -3.96 -9.11
N VAL A 20 -3.06 -3.61 -7.93
CA VAL A 20 -1.67 -3.93 -7.56
C VAL A 20 -1.48 -5.45 -7.47
N VAL A 21 -2.37 -6.16 -6.77
CA VAL A 21 -2.33 -7.63 -6.66
C VAL A 21 -2.33 -8.28 -8.05
N GLN A 22 -3.28 -7.91 -8.92
CA GLN A 22 -3.34 -8.43 -10.29
C GLN A 22 -2.03 -8.19 -11.03
N THR A 23 -1.52 -6.97 -11.01
CA THR A 23 -0.29 -6.57 -11.72
C THR A 23 0.94 -7.37 -11.26
N LEU A 24 1.07 -7.60 -9.93
CA LEU A 24 2.19 -8.37 -9.38
C LEU A 24 2.06 -9.87 -9.70
N LEU A 25 0.85 -10.44 -9.68
CA LEU A 25 0.58 -11.82 -10.09
C LEU A 25 0.90 -12.02 -11.57
N ASP A 26 0.50 -11.09 -12.44
CA ASP A 26 0.77 -11.13 -13.88
C ASP A 26 2.28 -11.06 -14.17
N ALA A 27 3.03 -10.34 -13.32
CA ALA A 27 4.49 -10.25 -13.38
C ALA A 27 5.22 -11.50 -12.84
N GLY A 28 4.50 -12.49 -12.29
CA GLY A 28 5.05 -13.77 -11.83
C GLY A 28 5.22 -13.90 -10.32
N ALA A 29 4.89 -12.88 -9.53
CA ALA A 29 5.03 -12.93 -8.06
C ALA A 29 4.02 -13.90 -7.41
N THR A 30 4.38 -14.43 -6.25
CA THR A 30 3.42 -14.94 -5.26
C THR A 30 2.97 -13.78 -4.40
N VAL A 31 1.67 -13.59 -4.24
CA VAL A 31 1.11 -12.45 -3.51
C VAL A 31 0.31 -12.92 -2.30
N TRP A 32 0.60 -12.35 -1.16
CA TRP A 32 -0.15 -12.55 0.08
C TRP A 32 -0.88 -11.28 0.48
N VAL A 33 -2.17 -11.41 0.87
CA VAL A 33 -3.06 -10.29 1.15
C VAL A 33 -3.68 -10.44 2.55
N PRO A 34 -3.34 -9.55 3.51
CA PRO A 34 -4.11 -9.44 4.73
C PRO A 34 -5.47 -8.79 4.44
N TYR A 35 -6.53 -9.35 5.00
CA TYR A 35 -7.89 -8.82 4.85
C TYR A 35 -8.64 -8.80 6.18
N ILE A 36 -9.66 -7.97 6.31
CA ILE A 36 -10.54 -7.88 7.48
C ILE A 36 -11.93 -8.43 7.20
N ASN A 37 -12.27 -8.66 5.93
CA ASN A 37 -13.53 -9.21 5.51
C ASN A 37 -13.30 -10.38 4.55
N PRO A 38 -13.65 -11.62 4.94
CA PRO A 38 -13.46 -12.80 4.08
C PRO A 38 -14.16 -12.69 2.72
N SER A 39 -15.35 -12.10 2.66
CA SER A 39 -16.07 -11.97 1.38
C SER A 39 -15.33 -11.09 0.36
N ASP A 40 -14.59 -10.06 0.80
CA ASP A 40 -13.82 -9.21 -0.09
C ASP A 40 -12.63 -9.97 -0.70
N PHE A 41 -12.02 -10.87 0.07
CA PHE A 41 -10.95 -11.74 -0.42
C PHE A 41 -11.48 -12.80 -1.40
N ASP A 42 -12.65 -13.38 -1.13
CA ASP A 42 -13.30 -14.32 -2.04
C ASP A 42 -13.65 -13.64 -3.38
N HIS A 43 -14.19 -12.43 -3.33
CA HIS A 43 -14.46 -11.62 -4.54
C HIS A 43 -13.17 -11.32 -5.32
N LEU A 44 -12.07 -11.00 -4.63
CA LEU A 44 -10.77 -10.80 -5.25
C LEU A 44 -10.32 -12.07 -6.00
N ARG A 45 -10.38 -13.24 -5.35
CA ARG A 45 -10.00 -14.52 -5.96
C ARG A 45 -10.85 -14.86 -7.18
N GLN A 46 -12.16 -14.66 -7.09
CA GLN A 46 -13.08 -14.91 -8.21
C GLN A 46 -12.76 -14.03 -9.41
N ARG A 47 -12.51 -12.74 -9.19
CA ARG A 47 -12.18 -11.78 -10.25
C ARG A 47 -10.86 -12.09 -10.94
N LEU A 48 -9.86 -12.55 -10.22
CA LEU A 48 -8.54 -12.89 -10.75
C LEU A 48 -8.54 -14.18 -11.59
N GLY A 49 -9.46 -15.10 -11.32
CA GLY A 49 -9.55 -16.38 -12.03
C GLY A 49 -8.47 -17.41 -11.66
N ALA A 50 -8.62 -18.64 -12.14
CA ALA A 50 -7.85 -19.78 -11.67
C ALA A 50 -6.32 -19.70 -11.85
N PRO A 51 -5.75 -19.22 -12.98
CA PRO A 51 -4.29 -19.19 -13.13
C PRO A 51 -3.60 -18.22 -12.18
N ALA A 52 -4.19 -17.04 -11.95
CA ALA A 52 -3.63 -16.04 -11.06
C ALA A 52 -3.84 -16.41 -9.59
N SER A 53 -5.02 -16.96 -9.25
CA SER A 53 -5.37 -17.32 -7.87
C SER A 53 -4.53 -18.45 -7.26
N SER A 54 -3.82 -19.23 -8.08
CA SER A 54 -2.92 -20.27 -7.57
C SER A 54 -1.67 -19.71 -6.86
N ARG A 55 -1.32 -18.44 -7.12
CA ARG A 55 -0.22 -17.71 -6.48
C ARG A 55 -0.72 -16.59 -5.56
N LEU A 56 -2.01 -16.59 -5.26
CA LEU A 56 -2.64 -15.67 -4.31
C LEU A 56 -3.03 -16.42 -3.05
N ASP A 57 -2.56 -15.94 -1.92
CA ASP A 57 -2.97 -16.39 -0.59
C ASP A 57 -3.26 -15.19 0.31
N GLY A 58 -3.84 -15.42 1.49
CA GLY A 58 -4.15 -14.35 2.42
C GLY A 58 -4.77 -14.87 3.71
N ALA A 59 -4.86 -13.99 4.70
CA ALA A 59 -5.46 -14.32 5.98
C ALA A 59 -6.26 -13.15 6.56
N LEU A 60 -7.23 -13.51 7.42
CA LEU A 60 -7.92 -12.52 8.26
C LEU A 60 -6.91 -11.93 9.24
N LEU A 61 -6.65 -10.62 9.14
CA LEU A 61 -5.65 -9.94 9.92
C LEU A 61 -6.00 -8.46 10.11
N ASP A 62 -6.09 -8.05 11.37
CA ASP A 62 -6.12 -6.62 11.73
C ASP A 62 -4.68 -6.07 11.72
N LEU A 63 -4.39 -5.18 10.78
CA LEU A 63 -3.08 -4.56 10.63
C LEU A 63 -2.76 -3.54 11.75
N THR A 64 -3.69 -3.28 12.67
CA THR A 64 -3.44 -2.47 13.87
C THR A 64 -3.01 -3.29 15.09
N ASP A 65 -3.07 -4.62 15.00
CA ASP A 65 -2.54 -5.55 16.01
C ASP A 65 -1.10 -5.93 15.69
N GLU A 66 -0.16 -5.36 16.43
CA GLU A 66 1.27 -5.55 16.24
C GLU A 66 1.68 -7.04 16.32
N THR A 67 1.19 -7.74 17.35
CA THR A 67 1.54 -9.15 17.56
C THR A 67 1.03 -10.04 16.44
N ALA A 68 -0.21 -9.83 16.04
CA ALA A 68 -0.82 -10.58 14.94
C ALA A 68 -0.10 -10.33 13.61
N VAL A 69 0.30 -9.09 13.32
CA VAL A 69 1.06 -8.73 12.10
C VAL A 69 2.42 -9.40 12.09
N GLN A 70 3.18 -9.37 13.19
CA GLN A 70 4.47 -10.03 13.31
C GLN A 70 4.37 -11.54 13.08
N GLN A 71 3.39 -12.20 13.70
CA GLN A 71 3.17 -13.64 13.55
C GLN A 71 2.78 -14.01 12.12
N ALA A 72 1.86 -13.27 11.51
CA ALA A 72 1.42 -13.55 10.15
C ALA A 72 2.55 -13.40 9.13
N TYR A 73 3.37 -12.34 9.24
CA TYR A 73 4.46 -12.10 8.30
C TYR A 73 5.59 -13.14 8.48
N ALA A 74 5.85 -13.58 9.70
CA ALA A 74 6.77 -14.69 9.97
C ALA A 74 6.28 -16.01 9.33
N GLN A 75 4.97 -16.29 9.38
CA GLN A 75 4.37 -17.45 8.71
C GLN A 75 4.53 -17.35 7.18
N VAL A 76 4.25 -16.19 6.58
CA VAL A 76 4.47 -15.96 5.15
C VAL A 76 5.93 -16.19 4.76
N ALA A 77 6.87 -15.62 5.52
CA ALA A 77 8.30 -15.79 5.26
C ALA A 77 8.74 -17.26 5.38
N SER A 78 8.22 -17.99 6.37
CA SER A 78 8.50 -19.42 6.54
C SER A 78 7.94 -20.28 5.39
N ALA A 79 6.68 -20.00 4.97
CA ALA A 79 6.01 -20.76 3.92
C ALA A 79 6.61 -20.56 2.53
N HIS A 80 7.14 -19.36 2.25
CA HIS A 80 7.59 -18.96 0.91
C HIS A 80 9.10 -18.66 0.84
N GLY A 81 9.86 -18.90 1.92
CA GLY A 81 11.32 -18.70 1.97
C GLY A 81 11.75 -17.23 2.08
N GLY A 82 10.86 -16.32 2.48
CA GLY A 82 11.17 -14.92 2.75
C GLY A 82 10.09 -13.96 2.20
N ILE A 83 10.34 -12.67 2.35
CA ILE A 83 9.52 -11.58 1.81
C ILE A 83 10.43 -10.71 0.94
N ASP A 84 10.06 -10.47 -0.31
CA ASP A 84 10.83 -9.65 -1.25
C ASP A 84 10.20 -8.26 -1.44
N ILE A 85 8.87 -8.16 -1.38
CA ILE A 85 8.11 -6.95 -1.72
C ILE A 85 7.06 -6.68 -0.64
N LEU A 86 6.97 -5.42 -0.21
CA LEU A 86 5.86 -4.92 0.61
C LEU A 86 5.22 -3.71 -0.07
N VAL A 87 3.91 -3.79 -0.33
CA VAL A 87 3.14 -2.66 -0.83
C VAL A 87 2.07 -2.28 0.19
N ASN A 88 2.26 -1.14 0.86
CA ASN A 88 1.33 -0.61 1.85
C ASN A 88 0.25 0.23 1.17
N VAL A 89 -0.86 -0.43 0.83
CA VAL A 89 -2.06 0.22 0.23
C VAL A 89 -3.16 0.43 1.27
N ALA A 90 -3.15 -0.35 2.37
CA ALA A 90 -4.14 -0.20 3.43
C ALA A 90 -4.25 1.25 3.89
N GLY A 91 -5.50 1.70 4.04
CA GLY A 91 -5.80 3.07 4.45
C GLY A 91 -7.22 3.45 4.08
N GLY A 92 -7.60 4.63 4.52
CA GLY A 92 -8.94 5.16 4.26
C GLY A 92 -8.95 6.68 4.39
N PHE A 93 -9.95 7.29 3.80
CA PHE A 93 -10.16 8.73 3.85
C PHE A 93 -11.34 9.05 4.76
N ALA A 94 -11.15 9.97 5.68
CA ALA A 94 -12.20 10.70 6.34
C ALA A 94 -11.77 12.16 6.59
N GLY A 95 -12.71 13.06 6.43
CA GLY A 95 -12.52 14.50 6.60
C GLY A 95 -13.86 15.21 6.55
N GLY A 96 -13.86 16.50 6.27
CA GLY A 96 -15.08 17.31 6.12
C GLY A 96 -15.16 18.48 7.10
N GLU A 97 -14.41 18.43 8.22
CA GLU A 97 -14.41 19.45 9.24
C GLU A 97 -13.09 20.24 9.29
N PRO A 98 -13.13 21.54 9.59
CA PRO A 98 -11.93 22.33 9.85
C PRO A 98 -11.24 21.85 11.14
N VAL A 99 -9.92 22.10 11.24
CA VAL A 99 -9.05 21.58 12.32
C VAL A 99 -9.65 21.78 13.73
N HIS A 100 -10.17 22.98 14.00
CA HIS A 100 -10.71 23.32 15.34
C HIS A 100 -12.03 22.61 15.69
N ARG A 101 -12.65 21.90 14.73
CA ARG A 101 -13.85 21.07 14.93
C ARG A 101 -13.59 19.59 14.76
N THR A 102 -12.44 19.22 14.17
CA THR A 102 -12.06 17.81 13.98
C THR A 102 -11.81 17.15 15.34
N SER A 103 -12.60 16.16 15.70
CA SER A 103 -12.46 15.44 16.97
C SER A 103 -11.15 14.67 17.04
N TRP A 104 -10.61 14.48 18.26
CA TRP A 104 -9.42 13.63 18.44
C TRP A 104 -9.67 12.19 18.00
N ALA A 105 -10.89 11.68 18.16
CA ALA A 105 -11.26 10.35 17.69
C ALA A 105 -11.05 10.20 16.17
N LEU A 106 -11.39 11.22 15.36
CA LEU A 106 -11.13 11.22 13.93
C LEU A 106 -9.62 11.28 13.61
N TRP A 107 -8.86 12.07 14.37
CA TRP A 107 -7.41 12.10 14.27
C TRP A 107 -6.81 10.72 14.53
N GLN A 108 -7.20 10.08 15.64
CA GLN A 108 -6.73 8.76 16.02
C GLN A 108 -7.08 7.72 14.95
N GLN A 109 -8.34 7.71 14.47
CA GLN A 109 -8.76 6.82 13.40
C GLN A 109 -7.90 6.98 12.15
N GLN A 110 -7.64 8.22 11.71
CA GLN A 110 -6.84 8.46 10.50
C GLN A 110 -5.37 8.07 10.68
N LEU A 111 -4.81 8.25 11.86
CA LEU A 111 -3.46 7.78 12.19
C LEU A 111 -3.42 6.25 12.23
N ASP A 112 -4.40 5.61 12.85
CA ASP A 112 -4.41 4.14 12.98
C ASP A 112 -4.51 3.45 11.62
N ILE A 113 -5.48 3.84 10.78
CA ILE A 113 -5.71 3.16 9.50
C ILE A 113 -4.70 3.51 8.40
N ASN A 114 -4.06 4.70 8.45
CA ASN A 114 -3.16 5.15 7.39
C ASN A 114 -1.67 5.08 7.77
N LEU A 115 -1.31 5.30 9.04
CA LEU A 115 0.08 5.32 9.48
C LEU A 115 0.45 4.06 10.26
N LYS A 116 -0.29 3.74 11.33
CA LYS A 116 0.04 2.59 12.21
C LYS A 116 0.11 1.30 11.41
N THR A 117 -0.86 1.05 10.52
CA THR A 117 -0.86 -0.14 9.66
C THR A 117 0.41 -0.26 8.81
N ALA A 118 0.88 0.84 8.23
CA ALA A 118 2.11 0.84 7.43
C ALA A 118 3.36 0.68 8.28
N VAL A 119 3.44 1.32 9.46
CA VAL A 119 4.55 1.17 10.40
C VAL A 119 4.69 -0.28 10.85
N LEU A 120 3.60 -0.90 11.31
CA LEU A 120 3.62 -2.29 11.78
C LEU A 120 3.95 -3.26 10.65
N SER A 121 3.41 -3.04 9.45
CA SER A 121 3.74 -3.86 8.28
C SER A 121 5.21 -3.74 7.89
N CYS A 122 5.78 -2.54 7.90
CA CYS A 122 7.21 -2.36 7.63
C CYS A 122 8.07 -3.01 8.71
N ALA A 123 7.74 -2.82 10.00
CA ALA A 123 8.47 -3.42 11.11
C ALA A 123 8.48 -4.95 11.04
N ALA A 124 7.37 -5.55 10.62
CA ALA A 124 7.28 -7.02 10.48
C ALA A 124 7.97 -7.54 9.21
N ALA A 125 7.95 -6.80 8.07
CA ALA A 125 8.52 -7.28 6.81
C ALA A 125 10.04 -7.11 6.74
N VAL A 126 10.58 -6.00 7.23
CA VAL A 126 12.01 -5.63 7.09
C VAL A 126 12.98 -6.71 7.60
N PRO A 127 12.79 -7.35 8.77
CA PRO A 127 13.69 -8.42 9.21
C PRO A 127 13.78 -9.58 8.21
N HIS A 128 12.67 -9.94 7.58
CA HIS A 128 12.63 -11.01 6.58
C HIS A 128 13.26 -10.58 5.24
N MET A 129 13.15 -9.30 4.85
CA MET A 129 13.84 -8.75 3.69
C MET A 129 15.36 -8.69 3.92
N LEU A 130 15.82 -8.32 5.13
CA LEU A 130 17.23 -8.35 5.51
C LEU A 130 17.79 -9.78 5.43
N ALA A 131 17.08 -10.75 5.98
CA ALA A 131 17.47 -12.16 5.90
C ALA A 131 17.50 -12.69 4.45
N ARG A 132 16.67 -12.14 3.56
CA ARG A 132 16.61 -12.45 2.11
C ARG A 132 17.73 -11.78 1.31
N GLY A 133 18.41 -10.77 1.89
CA GLY A 133 19.49 -10.00 1.24
C GLY A 133 19.00 -8.89 0.32
N GLY A 134 17.76 -8.42 0.47
CA GLY A 134 17.20 -7.31 -0.28
C GLY A 134 15.68 -7.31 -0.36
N GLY A 135 15.12 -6.23 -0.86
CA GLY A 135 13.67 -6.09 -0.99
C GLY A 135 13.24 -4.75 -1.58
N ALA A 136 11.94 -4.56 -1.74
CA ALA A 136 11.36 -3.29 -2.16
C ALA A 136 10.10 -2.97 -1.36
N ILE A 137 10.01 -1.76 -0.83
CA ILE A 137 8.86 -1.25 -0.09
C ILE A 137 8.25 -0.10 -0.88
N VAL A 138 6.94 -0.17 -1.12
CA VAL A 138 6.18 0.93 -1.71
C VAL A 138 5.04 1.32 -0.77
N ASN A 139 5.06 2.56 -0.32
CA ASN A 139 4.04 3.12 0.56
C ASN A 139 3.07 4.00 -0.23
N VAL A 140 1.77 3.80 -0.07
CA VAL A 140 0.76 4.66 -0.69
C VAL A 140 0.45 5.84 0.24
N SER A 141 0.98 7.01 -0.13
CA SER A 141 0.67 8.29 0.49
C SER A 141 -0.50 8.97 -0.25
N SER A 142 -0.46 10.27 -0.42
CA SER A 142 -1.47 11.06 -1.12
C SER A 142 -0.90 12.41 -1.54
N ARG A 143 -1.47 13.05 -2.57
CA ARG A 143 -1.20 14.44 -2.89
C ARG A 143 -1.36 15.38 -1.69
N THR A 144 -2.32 15.09 -0.80
CA THR A 144 -2.55 15.88 0.43
C THR A 144 -1.37 15.88 1.40
N ALA A 145 -0.44 14.93 1.27
CA ALA A 145 0.79 14.93 2.07
C ALA A 145 1.75 16.09 1.71
N THR A 146 1.68 16.61 0.49
CA THR A 146 2.55 17.70 0.01
C THR A 146 1.78 18.98 -0.32
N GLN A 147 0.49 18.85 -0.64
CA GLN A 147 -0.40 19.95 -1.00
C GLN A 147 -1.63 19.88 -0.10
N SER A 148 -1.64 20.68 0.96
CA SER A 148 -2.77 20.70 1.91
C SER A 148 -4.07 21.10 1.23
N ALA A 149 -5.17 20.46 1.64
CA ALA A 149 -6.53 20.83 1.27
C ALA A 149 -7.35 21.20 2.51
N ARG A 150 -8.46 21.90 2.30
CA ARG A 150 -9.36 22.27 3.38
C ARG A 150 -10.04 21.03 3.95
N ASN A 151 -10.25 21.02 5.28
CA ASN A 151 -11.05 20.03 6.01
C ASN A 151 -10.53 18.58 5.95
N VAL A 152 -9.23 18.38 5.68
CA VAL A 152 -8.61 17.03 5.58
C VAL A 152 -7.34 16.91 6.43
N ALA A 153 -7.23 17.70 7.50
CA ALA A 153 -5.99 17.83 8.26
C ALA A 153 -5.52 16.50 8.86
N ALA A 154 -6.40 15.72 9.49
CA ALA A 154 -6.05 14.45 10.12
C ALA A 154 -5.53 13.44 9.07
N TYR A 155 -6.23 13.29 7.96
CA TYR A 155 -5.80 12.46 6.83
C TYR A 155 -4.48 12.94 6.23
N GLY A 156 -4.37 14.25 5.94
CA GLY A 156 -3.16 14.84 5.37
C GLY A 156 -1.94 14.66 6.27
N ALA A 157 -2.09 14.81 7.58
CA ALA A 157 -1.03 14.57 8.56
C ALA A 157 -0.58 13.11 8.57
N ALA A 158 -1.52 12.15 8.60
CA ALA A 158 -1.20 10.73 8.53
C ALA A 158 -0.46 10.39 7.22
N LYS A 159 -0.91 10.91 6.08
CA LYS A 159 -0.26 10.70 4.78
C LYS A 159 1.09 11.42 4.64
N ARG A 160 1.28 12.56 5.34
CA ARG A 160 2.59 13.22 5.46
C ARG A 160 3.58 12.37 6.27
N ALA A 161 3.12 11.77 7.37
CA ALA A 161 3.93 10.89 8.20
C ALA A 161 4.40 9.64 7.42
N ILE A 162 3.65 9.15 6.44
CA ILE A 162 4.08 8.08 5.52
C ILE A 162 5.31 8.49 4.69
N LEU A 163 5.44 9.76 4.30
CA LEU A 163 6.65 10.23 3.60
C LEU A 163 7.86 10.18 4.53
N GLN A 164 7.71 10.64 5.77
CA GLN A 164 8.78 10.57 6.77
C GLN A 164 9.20 9.11 7.07
N LEU A 165 8.21 8.19 7.21
CA LEU A 165 8.49 6.76 7.37
C LEU A 165 9.29 6.21 6.17
N THR A 166 8.91 6.60 4.96
CA THR A 166 9.58 6.16 3.72
C THR A 166 11.03 6.65 3.66
N GLU A 167 11.27 7.92 3.97
CA GLU A 167 12.60 8.52 3.99
C GLU A 167 13.49 7.87 5.07
N ALA A 168 12.94 7.60 6.27
CA ALA A 168 13.64 6.92 7.35
C ALA A 168 14.05 5.49 6.93
N LEU A 169 13.11 4.70 6.40
CA LEU A 169 13.39 3.36 5.89
C LEU A 169 14.46 3.36 4.80
N ALA A 170 14.40 4.30 3.86
CA ALA A 170 15.40 4.43 2.79
C ALA A 170 16.79 4.75 3.33
N ALA A 171 16.88 5.58 4.38
CA ALA A 171 18.15 5.93 5.02
C ALA A 171 18.72 4.75 5.83
N GLU A 172 17.87 4.07 6.62
CA GLU A 172 18.27 2.96 7.48
C GLU A 172 18.67 1.70 6.70
N LEU A 173 18.02 1.46 5.54
CA LEU A 173 18.18 0.24 4.74
C LEU A 173 19.10 0.43 3.52
N ARG A 174 19.78 1.57 3.41
CA ARG A 174 20.62 1.95 2.27
C ARG A 174 21.63 0.87 1.88
N ASP A 175 22.28 0.27 2.87
CA ASP A 175 23.35 -0.70 2.64
C ASP A 175 22.84 -2.15 2.60
N SER A 176 21.51 -2.34 2.69
CA SER A 176 20.89 -3.67 2.79
C SER A 176 20.22 -4.14 1.48
N ASN A 177 20.45 -3.43 0.36
CA ASN A 177 19.81 -3.71 -0.92
C ASN A 177 18.26 -3.72 -0.83
N ILE A 178 17.71 -2.87 0.05
CA ILE A 178 16.26 -2.66 0.21
C ILE A 178 15.95 -1.22 -0.18
N THR A 179 14.99 -1.04 -1.08
CA THR A 179 14.49 0.28 -1.46
C THR A 179 13.15 0.56 -0.77
N ALA A 180 12.93 1.81 -0.38
CA ALA A 180 11.65 2.27 0.14
C ALA A 180 11.23 3.56 -0.57
N ASN A 181 10.06 3.54 -1.22
CA ASN A 181 9.53 4.68 -1.95
C ASN A 181 8.06 4.91 -1.61
N ALA A 182 7.60 6.15 -1.75
CA ALA A 182 6.19 6.50 -1.63
C ALA A 182 5.62 6.95 -2.98
N ILE A 183 4.40 6.52 -3.28
CA ILE A 183 3.59 7.09 -4.36
C ILE A 183 2.53 8.01 -3.78
N LEU A 184 2.24 9.11 -4.48
CA LEU A 184 1.28 10.12 -4.06
C LEU A 184 0.16 10.24 -5.09
N PRO A 185 -0.88 9.43 -4.99
CA PRO A 185 -2.04 9.59 -5.88
C PRO A 185 -2.77 10.91 -5.64
N SER A 186 -3.38 11.44 -6.70
CA SER A 186 -4.48 12.39 -6.62
C SER A 186 -5.80 11.63 -6.36
N VAL A 187 -6.88 12.01 -7.01
CA VAL A 187 -8.12 11.24 -6.94
C VAL A 187 -7.99 9.99 -7.81
N ILE A 188 -8.18 8.84 -7.20
CA ILE A 188 -8.15 7.55 -7.89
C ILE A 188 -9.54 7.28 -8.47
N ASP A 189 -9.61 6.86 -9.71
CA ASP A 189 -10.86 6.54 -10.39
C ASP A 189 -11.43 5.20 -9.89
N THR A 190 -12.26 5.30 -8.86
CA THR A 190 -12.90 4.14 -8.22
C THR A 190 -14.41 4.34 -8.17
N PRO A 191 -15.20 3.25 -8.10
CA PRO A 191 -16.66 3.37 -7.94
C PRO A 191 -17.05 4.22 -6.71
N ALA A 192 -16.34 4.08 -5.60
CA ALA A 192 -16.60 4.85 -4.37
C ALA A 192 -16.33 6.34 -4.56
N ASN A 193 -15.22 6.72 -5.21
CA ASN A 193 -14.92 8.13 -5.48
C ASN A 193 -15.89 8.72 -6.51
N ARG A 194 -16.28 7.97 -7.54
CA ARG A 194 -17.31 8.42 -8.50
C ARG A 194 -18.65 8.64 -7.82
N ALA A 195 -19.03 7.78 -6.87
CA ALA A 195 -20.26 7.96 -6.10
C ALA A 195 -20.18 9.16 -5.14
N ALA A 196 -19.01 9.46 -4.58
CA ALA A 196 -18.78 10.60 -3.68
C ALA A 196 -18.79 11.95 -4.44
N ASP A 197 -18.34 11.98 -5.69
CA ASP A 197 -18.33 13.18 -6.53
C ASP A 197 -18.81 12.84 -7.96
N PRO A 198 -20.12 12.66 -8.14
CA PRO A 198 -20.69 12.22 -9.43
C PRO A 198 -20.61 13.28 -10.53
N ASN A 199 -20.40 14.55 -10.17
CA ASN A 199 -20.34 15.67 -11.11
C ASN A 199 -18.92 16.07 -11.53
N ALA A 200 -17.90 15.42 -10.95
CA ALA A 200 -16.51 15.68 -11.31
C ALA A 200 -16.17 15.19 -12.73
N ASP A 201 -15.19 15.81 -13.35
CA ASP A 201 -14.61 15.29 -14.60
C ASP A 201 -13.69 14.09 -14.29
N HIS A 202 -14.28 12.90 -14.26
CA HIS A 202 -13.59 11.66 -13.96
C HIS A 202 -12.49 11.32 -14.98
N SER A 203 -12.50 11.91 -16.19
CA SER A 203 -11.43 11.71 -17.18
C SER A 203 -10.05 12.23 -16.71
N ARG A 204 -10.05 13.07 -15.69
CA ARG A 204 -8.83 13.62 -15.07
C ARG A 204 -8.26 12.73 -13.95
N TRP A 205 -9.06 11.80 -13.44
CA TRP A 205 -8.68 10.92 -12.35
C TRP A 205 -7.74 9.81 -12.81
N VAL A 206 -7.05 9.20 -11.87
CA VAL A 206 -6.04 8.19 -12.18
C VAL A 206 -6.62 6.80 -12.01
N ALA A 207 -6.59 6.01 -13.07
CA ALA A 207 -7.02 4.61 -13.00
C ALA A 207 -6.12 3.79 -12.06
N PRO A 208 -6.69 2.90 -11.22
CA PRO A 208 -5.93 2.02 -10.33
C PRO A 208 -4.84 1.24 -11.06
N GLU A 209 -5.11 0.75 -12.27
CA GLU A 209 -4.18 -0.03 -13.08
C GLU A 209 -2.97 0.81 -13.55
N ALA A 210 -3.15 2.11 -13.77
CA ALA A 210 -2.05 3.01 -14.10
C ALA A 210 -1.12 3.20 -12.91
N ILE A 211 -1.68 3.32 -11.70
CA ILE A 211 -0.91 3.39 -10.46
C ILE A 211 -0.19 2.06 -10.19
N ALA A 212 -0.86 0.92 -10.41
CA ALA A 212 -0.29 -0.40 -10.22
C ALA A 212 0.94 -0.64 -11.11
N ARG A 213 0.98 -0.10 -12.34
CA ARG A 213 2.17 -0.14 -13.20
C ARG A 213 3.34 0.66 -12.64
N VAL A 214 3.08 1.79 -11.98
CA VAL A 214 4.14 2.55 -11.28
C VAL A 214 4.67 1.74 -10.09
N VAL A 215 3.79 1.08 -9.33
CA VAL A 215 4.21 0.17 -8.25
C VAL A 215 5.08 -0.96 -8.81
N LEU A 216 4.66 -1.61 -9.91
CA LEU A 216 5.44 -2.68 -10.55
C LEU A 216 6.85 -2.21 -10.96
N PHE A 217 6.97 -1.01 -11.53
CA PHE A 217 8.27 -0.43 -11.85
C PHE A 217 9.11 -0.25 -10.58
N LEU A 218 8.55 0.31 -9.50
CA LEU A 218 9.28 0.60 -8.27
C LEU A 218 9.76 -0.65 -7.52
N VAL A 219 9.07 -1.79 -7.67
CA VAL A 219 9.50 -3.05 -7.07
C VAL A 219 10.36 -3.89 -8.01
N GLY A 220 10.49 -3.45 -9.26
CA GLY A 220 11.29 -4.12 -10.29
C GLY A 220 12.79 -3.83 -10.22
N PRO A 221 13.59 -4.54 -11.02
CA PRO A 221 15.05 -4.38 -11.01
C PRO A 221 15.52 -3.00 -11.49
N ASP A 222 14.77 -2.36 -12.38
CA ASP A 222 15.16 -1.08 -13.00
C ASP A 222 15.05 0.11 -12.03
N ALA A 223 14.30 -0.04 -10.93
CA ALA A 223 14.11 1.01 -9.92
C ALA A 223 15.05 0.88 -8.71
N ARG A 224 16.04 -0.01 -8.73
CA ARG A 224 16.94 -0.25 -7.58
C ARG A 224 17.79 0.95 -7.16
N ILE A 225 17.94 1.93 -8.03
CA ILE A 225 18.64 3.20 -7.74
C ILE A 225 17.70 4.26 -7.14
N ILE A 226 16.40 4.00 -7.04
CA ILE A 226 15.39 4.91 -6.51
C ILE A 226 15.03 4.46 -5.08
N SER A 227 15.39 5.25 -4.08
CA SER A 227 15.04 5.01 -2.68
C SER A 227 14.84 6.33 -1.94
N GLY A 228 13.85 6.43 -1.07
CA GLY A 228 13.46 7.67 -0.37
C GLY A 228 12.60 8.63 -1.19
N ALA A 229 12.18 8.24 -2.39
CA ALA A 229 11.43 9.13 -3.27
C ALA A 229 9.95 9.21 -2.91
N ALA A 230 9.40 10.43 -3.02
CA ALA A 230 7.97 10.73 -2.99
C ALA A 230 7.50 11.01 -4.41
N ILE A 231 6.85 10.06 -5.06
CA ILE A 231 6.56 10.06 -6.50
C ILE A 231 5.12 10.49 -6.76
N PRO A 232 4.88 11.67 -7.34
CA PRO A 232 3.54 12.09 -7.75
C PRO A 232 2.96 11.19 -8.84
N VAL A 233 1.73 10.71 -8.63
CA VAL A 233 0.94 9.95 -9.62
C VAL A 233 -0.42 10.63 -9.78
N TYR A 234 -0.40 11.90 -10.18
CA TYR A 234 -1.56 12.79 -10.13
C TYR A 234 -2.48 12.68 -11.36
N GLY A 235 -2.01 12.10 -12.46
CA GLY A 235 -2.75 12.16 -13.72
C GLY A 235 -2.89 13.60 -14.19
N ARG A 236 -4.13 14.02 -14.41
CA ARG A 236 -4.49 15.39 -14.80
C ARG A 236 -5.37 16.11 -13.76
N ALA A 237 -5.54 15.51 -12.57
CA ALA A 237 -6.36 16.05 -11.48
C ALA A 237 -5.60 17.09 -10.63
#